data_d4a9a1e8107b8b0ce7b37aa432d45dd4
#
_entry.id   d4a9a1e8107b8b0ce7b37aa432d45dd4
#
_cell.length_a   1.000
_cell.length_b   1.000
_cell.length_c   1.000
_cell.angle_alpha   90.00
_cell.angle_beta   90.00
_cell.angle_gamma   90.00
#
_symmetry.space_group_name_H-M   'P 1'
#
loop_
_entity.id
_entity.type
_entity.pdbx_description
1 polymer ?
#
loop_
_entity_poly.entity_id
_entity_poly.type
_entity_poly.pdbx_seq_one_letter_code
_entity_poly.pdbx_strand_id
1 'polypeptide(L)'
;MGGVFVYNQSEAILQQYDLEIKQISRGRGAYICETNEGTKLLTPFRGSKERAMFLRDVLSRLNESGIAAEQIMLTKEGEAVATDESGMRYWLKDMVYGAECSTNREQDMVRAVTSLGKLHCALKACASGIPAFMKTDRSDPENVCRRHYRELVKVKNYVLARRSRNEFERRFLTLYAHYMADATEAVRILDEEDLHPAKGLCHGDFNQHNVLKTTEGFMIVHYENMSY
;
A
#
# COMPACT_ATOMS: atom_id res chain seq x y z
N MET A 1 -10.48 4.75 -30.03
CA MET A 1 -9.22 5.49 -30.24
C MET A 1 -8.37 5.68 -28.96
N GLY A 2 -8.66 5.00 -27.84
CA GLY A 2 -7.90 5.14 -26.59
C GLY A 2 -6.66 4.25 -26.42
N GLY A 3 -6.45 3.26 -27.27
CA GLY A 3 -5.39 2.26 -27.09
C GLY A 3 -3.99 2.72 -27.52
N VAL A 4 -3.88 3.54 -28.54
CA VAL A 4 -2.58 3.95 -29.11
C VAL A 4 -1.88 5.01 -28.24
N PHE A 5 -2.62 5.94 -27.63
CA PHE A 5 -2.06 6.98 -26.75
C PHE A 5 -1.49 6.42 -25.44
N VAL A 6 -2.08 5.36 -24.92
CA VAL A 6 -1.66 4.74 -23.63
C VAL A 6 -0.39 3.91 -23.81
N TYR A 7 -0.16 3.32 -24.97
CA TYR A 7 1.05 2.58 -25.29
C TYR A 7 2.28 3.52 -25.38
N ASN A 8 2.14 4.65 -26.08
CA ASN A 8 3.22 5.63 -26.22
C ASN A 8 3.70 6.20 -24.87
N GLN A 9 2.80 6.38 -23.90
CA GLN A 9 3.14 6.92 -22.59
C GLN A 9 3.97 5.94 -21.75
N SER A 10 3.57 4.66 -21.72
CA SER A 10 4.33 3.64 -20.96
C SER A 10 5.69 3.35 -21.58
N GLU A 11 5.84 3.40 -22.90
CA GLU A 11 7.11 3.26 -23.59
C GLU A 11 8.09 4.40 -23.24
N ALA A 12 7.66 5.64 -23.26
CA ALA A 12 8.48 6.80 -22.91
C ALA A 12 8.98 6.73 -21.45
N ILE A 13 8.14 6.21 -20.53
CA ILE A 13 8.53 5.98 -19.14
C ILE A 13 9.57 4.86 -19.05
N LEU A 14 9.37 3.75 -19.75
CA LEU A 14 10.25 2.58 -19.72
C LEU A 14 11.61 2.86 -20.37
N GLN A 15 11.72 3.78 -21.31
CA GLN A 15 13.00 4.24 -21.89
C GLN A 15 13.94 4.88 -20.86
N GLN A 16 13.43 5.31 -19.71
CA GLN A 16 14.24 5.84 -18.61
C GLN A 16 14.99 4.72 -17.86
N TYR A 17 14.68 3.45 -18.10
CA TYR A 17 15.35 2.30 -17.49
C TYR A 17 16.30 1.64 -18.48
N ASP A 18 17.34 0.99 -17.97
CA ASP A 18 18.30 0.22 -18.77
C ASP A 18 17.81 -1.22 -18.93
N LEU A 19 16.73 -1.38 -19.71
CA LEU A 19 16.04 -2.64 -19.94
C LEU A 19 15.61 -2.78 -21.39
N GLU A 20 15.70 -4.02 -21.89
CA GLU A 20 15.08 -4.41 -23.15
C GLU A 20 13.63 -4.85 -22.90
N ILE A 21 12.67 -4.08 -23.40
CA ILE A 21 11.25 -4.38 -23.28
C ILE A 21 10.82 -5.27 -24.43
N LYS A 22 10.33 -6.46 -24.12
CA LYS A 22 9.83 -7.43 -25.10
C LYS A 22 8.34 -7.24 -25.37
N GLN A 23 7.56 -7.05 -24.30
CA GLN A 23 6.10 -6.89 -24.38
C GLN A 23 5.60 -6.06 -23.21
N ILE A 24 4.55 -5.25 -23.47
CA ILE A 24 3.82 -4.53 -22.45
C ILE A 24 2.36 -4.96 -22.52
N SER A 25 1.78 -5.29 -21.38
CA SER A 25 0.36 -5.59 -21.25
C SER A 25 -0.24 -4.81 -20.08
N ARG A 26 -1.55 -4.56 -20.15
CA ARG A 26 -2.25 -3.80 -19.11
C ARG A 26 -2.78 -4.75 -18.05
N GLY A 27 -2.34 -4.57 -16.81
CA GLY A 27 -2.90 -5.21 -15.63
C GLY A 27 -3.89 -4.30 -14.89
N ARG A 28 -4.37 -4.75 -13.74
CA ARG A 28 -5.27 -3.97 -12.87
C ARG A 28 -4.47 -2.87 -12.15
N GLY A 29 -4.55 -1.64 -12.66
CA GLY A 29 -3.87 -0.48 -12.07
C GLY A 29 -2.35 -0.41 -12.33
N ALA A 30 -1.82 -1.26 -13.22
CA ALA A 30 -0.40 -1.37 -13.52
C ALA A 30 -0.19 -1.76 -14.98
N TYR A 31 1.06 -1.62 -15.48
CA TYR A 31 1.51 -2.25 -16.70
C TYR A 31 2.44 -3.41 -16.35
N ILE A 32 2.20 -4.55 -16.97
CA ILE A 32 3.06 -5.73 -16.88
C ILE A 32 4.03 -5.67 -18.04
N CYS A 33 5.31 -5.65 -17.76
CA CYS A 33 6.37 -5.47 -18.73
C CYS A 33 7.25 -6.73 -18.76
N GLU A 34 7.23 -7.46 -19.88
CA GLU A 34 8.17 -8.55 -20.11
C GLU A 34 9.50 -7.97 -20.59
N THR A 35 10.58 -8.28 -19.90
CA THR A 35 11.91 -7.73 -20.17
C THR A 35 12.97 -8.83 -20.29
N ASN A 36 14.19 -8.44 -20.67
CA ASN A 36 15.36 -9.31 -20.62
C ASN A 36 15.73 -9.76 -19.19
N GLU A 37 15.30 -9.00 -18.15
CA GLU A 37 15.55 -9.28 -16.73
C GLU A 37 14.31 -9.83 -16.00
N GLY A 38 13.39 -10.48 -16.72
CA GLY A 38 12.16 -11.03 -16.17
C GLY A 38 10.97 -10.07 -16.28
N THR A 39 9.88 -10.45 -15.66
CA THR A 39 8.65 -9.66 -15.70
C THR A 39 8.68 -8.56 -14.62
N LYS A 40 8.41 -7.34 -15.04
CA LYS A 40 8.38 -6.17 -14.18
C LYS A 40 6.97 -5.57 -14.13
N LEU A 41 6.69 -4.87 -13.06
CA LEU A 41 5.43 -4.16 -12.84
C LEU A 41 5.70 -2.65 -12.82
N LEU A 42 5.14 -1.92 -13.79
CA LEU A 42 5.18 -0.46 -13.81
C LEU A 42 3.90 0.08 -13.18
N THR A 43 4.02 0.75 -12.04
CA THR A 43 2.88 1.27 -11.27
C THR A 43 3.02 2.75 -10.97
N PRO A 44 1.91 3.53 -10.97
CA PRO A 44 1.94 4.92 -10.53
C PRO A 44 2.40 5.02 -9.08
N PHE A 45 3.27 5.98 -8.79
CA PHE A 45 3.74 6.28 -7.45
C PHE A 45 3.29 7.66 -6.97
N ARG A 46 2.54 7.68 -5.86
CA ARG A 46 2.01 8.92 -5.27
C ARG A 46 2.89 9.41 -4.12
N GLY A 47 4.11 9.81 -4.41
CA GLY A 47 5.04 10.30 -3.41
C GLY A 47 6.13 11.16 -4.03
N SER A 48 7.00 11.74 -3.21
CA SER A 48 8.18 12.44 -3.71
C SER A 48 9.26 11.45 -4.16
N LYS A 49 10.24 11.93 -4.92
CA LYS A 49 11.41 11.13 -5.34
C LYS A 49 12.21 10.64 -4.13
N GLU A 50 12.36 11.50 -3.12
CA GLU A 50 13.06 11.18 -1.86
C GLU A 50 12.35 10.05 -1.11
N ARG A 51 11.00 10.07 -1.10
CA ARG A 51 10.21 9.00 -0.51
C ARG A 51 10.40 7.68 -1.27
N ALA A 52 10.37 7.72 -2.59
CA ALA A 52 10.57 6.52 -3.41
C ALA A 52 11.96 5.90 -3.17
N MET A 53 13.01 6.73 -3.10
CA MET A 53 14.36 6.29 -2.83
C MET A 53 14.47 5.69 -1.42
N PHE A 54 13.90 6.35 -0.41
CA PHE A 54 13.89 5.82 0.95
C PHE A 54 13.20 4.45 1.03
N LEU A 55 12.04 4.29 0.39
CA LEU A 55 11.32 3.01 0.36
C LEU A 55 12.15 1.93 -0.33
N ARG A 56 12.75 2.25 -1.47
CA ARG A 56 13.65 1.33 -2.19
C ARG A 56 14.80 0.86 -1.29
N ASP A 57 15.43 1.76 -0.54
CA ASP A 57 16.53 1.43 0.36
C ASP A 57 16.06 0.57 1.54
N VAL A 58 14.87 0.82 2.08
CA VAL A 58 14.26 -0.04 3.11
C VAL A 58 14.01 -1.44 2.57
N LEU A 59 13.43 -1.56 1.36
CA LEU A 59 13.16 -2.87 0.74
C LEU A 59 14.45 -3.64 0.43
N SER A 60 15.51 -2.95 0.00
CA SER A 60 16.83 -3.57 -0.18
C SER A 60 17.37 -4.15 1.13
N ARG A 61 17.31 -3.39 2.23
CA ARG A 61 17.73 -3.85 3.56
C ARG A 61 16.88 -5.02 4.08
N LEU A 62 15.58 -5.04 3.78
CA LEU A 62 14.74 -6.19 4.11
C LEU A 62 15.23 -7.45 3.42
N ASN A 63 15.50 -7.39 2.10
CA ASN A 63 16.06 -8.50 1.35
C ASN A 63 17.42 -8.95 1.89
N GLU A 64 18.32 -8.02 2.22
CA GLU A 64 19.61 -8.31 2.83
C GLU A 64 19.47 -9.01 4.20
N SER A 65 18.41 -8.70 4.96
CA SER A 65 18.09 -9.34 6.24
C SER A 65 17.33 -10.67 6.13
N GLY A 66 17.08 -11.15 4.90
CA GLY A 66 16.38 -12.40 4.65
C GLY A 66 14.85 -12.29 4.67
N ILE A 67 14.31 -11.08 4.66
CA ILE A 67 12.87 -10.83 4.47
C ILE A 67 12.62 -10.53 3.00
N ALA A 68 11.99 -11.46 2.29
CA ALA A 68 11.66 -11.26 0.89
C ALA A 68 10.75 -10.03 0.70
N ALA A 69 11.22 -9.09 -0.10
CA ALA A 69 10.51 -7.85 -0.43
C ALA A 69 10.69 -7.52 -1.92
N GLU A 70 9.73 -6.76 -2.48
CA GLU A 70 9.78 -6.30 -3.87
C GLU A 70 11.07 -5.52 -4.14
N GLN A 71 11.65 -5.70 -5.32
CA GLN A 71 12.80 -4.91 -5.76
C GLN A 71 12.34 -3.78 -6.67
N ILE A 72 12.75 -2.56 -6.34
CA ILE A 72 12.49 -1.38 -7.15
C ILE A 72 13.72 -1.10 -8.00
N MET A 73 13.52 -1.02 -9.31
CA MET A 73 14.58 -0.70 -10.25
C MET A 73 14.91 0.78 -10.24
N LEU A 74 16.18 1.09 -10.40
CA LEU A 74 16.62 2.47 -10.62
C LEU A 74 16.55 2.82 -12.11
N THR A 75 16.22 4.08 -12.40
CA THR A 75 16.37 4.64 -13.75
C THR A 75 17.86 4.78 -14.13
N LYS A 76 18.15 5.06 -15.38
CA LYS A 76 19.50 5.36 -15.88
C LYS A 76 20.19 6.52 -15.13
N GLU A 77 19.37 7.41 -14.56
CA GLU A 77 19.83 8.56 -13.77
C GLU A 77 19.98 8.22 -12.26
N GLY A 78 19.73 6.97 -11.87
CA GLY A 78 19.84 6.53 -10.47
C GLY A 78 18.64 6.89 -9.58
N GLU A 79 17.50 7.25 -10.17
CA GLU A 79 16.28 7.59 -9.45
C GLU A 79 15.40 6.34 -9.24
N ALA A 80 14.71 6.24 -8.12
CA ALA A 80 13.79 5.13 -7.84
C ALA A 80 12.45 5.25 -8.58
N VAL A 81 12.16 6.38 -9.21
CA VAL A 81 10.95 6.62 -10.01
C VAL A 81 11.29 7.27 -11.33
N ALA A 82 10.61 6.85 -12.39
CA ALA A 82 10.54 7.58 -13.65
C ALA A 82 9.41 8.61 -13.59
N THR A 83 9.51 9.68 -14.34
CA THR A 83 8.50 10.75 -14.40
C THR A 83 8.06 10.93 -15.85
N ASP A 84 6.75 10.98 -16.08
CA ASP A 84 6.21 11.28 -17.40
C ASP A 84 6.14 12.80 -17.68
N GLU A 85 5.76 13.17 -18.90
CA GLU A 85 5.64 14.57 -19.33
C GLU A 85 4.60 15.37 -18.50
N SER A 86 3.63 14.70 -17.88
CA SER A 86 2.64 15.33 -17.00
C SER A 86 3.13 15.54 -15.57
N GLY A 87 4.33 15.05 -15.22
CA GLY A 87 4.87 15.06 -13.88
C GLY A 87 4.39 13.89 -13.00
N MET A 88 3.64 12.95 -13.55
CA MET A 88 3.25 11.75 -12.85
C MET A 88 4.45 10.82 -12.69
N ARG A 89 4.64 10.27 -11.49
CA ARG A 89 5.74 9.37 -11.17
C ARG A 89 5.30 7.93 -11.24
N TYR A 90 6.22 7.09 -11.70
CA TYR A 90 6.04 5.64 -11.80
C TYR A 90 7.29 4.96 -11.26
N TRP A 91 7.11 3.86 -10.56
CA TRP A 91 8.21 2.98 -10.26
C TRP A 91 8.07 1.64 -10.99
N LEU A 92 9.22 1.07 -11.32
CA LEU A 92 9.32 -0.22 -11.94
C LEU A 92 9.84 -1.20 -10.91
N LYS A 93 9.10 -2.26 -10.66
CA LYS A 93 9.43 -3.25 -9.64
C LYS A 93 9.29 -4.67 -10.16
N ASP A 94 9.94 -5.63 -9.52
CA ASP A 94 9.79 -7.02 -9.86
C ASP A 94 8.33 -7.47 -9.69
N MET A 95 7.85 -8.26 -10.65
CA MET A 95 6.55 -8.89 -10.51
C MET A 95 6.66 -10.11 -9.60
N VAL A 96 5.94 -10.10 -8.49
CA VAL A 96 5.84 -11.23 -7.58
C VAL A 96 4.70 -12.14 -8.00
N TYR A 97 5.00 -13.40 -8.27
CA TYR A 97 4.00 -14.42 -8.60
C TYR A 97 3.56 -15.16 -7.35
N GLY A 98 2.25 -15.18 -7.10
CA GLY A 98 1.68 -15.89 -5.96
C GLY A 98 0.16 -15.78 -5.93
N ALA A 99 -0.46 -16.65 -5.16
CA ALA A 99 -1.88 -16.55 -4.86
C ALA A 99 -2.09 -15.63 -3.66
N GLU A 100 -3.13 -14.80 -3.69
CA GLU A 100 -3.52 -13.98 -2.53
C GLU A 100 -3.79 -14.85 -1.29
N CYS A 101 -3.49 -14.32 -0.12
CA CYS A 101 -3.77 -14.96 1.16
C CYS A 101 -5.28 -15.19 1.30
N SER A 102 -5.67 -16.40 1.66
CA SER A 102 -7.08 -16.74 1.87
C SER A 102 -7.50 -16.47 3.32
N THR A 103 -8.43 -15.54 3.50
CA THR A 103 -9.04 -15.25 4.81
C THR A 103 -9.95 -16.39 5.33
N ASN A 104 -10.32 -17.33 4.44
CA ASN A 104 -11.11 -18.51 4.80
C ASN A 104 -10.26 -19.70 5.26
N ARG A 105 -8.94 -19.56 5.29
CA ARG A 105 -8.00 -20.60 5.72
C ARG A 105 -7.22 -20.10 6.93
N GLU A 106 -7.48 -20.67 8.10
CA GLU A 106 -6.79 -20.32 9.33
C GLU A 106 -5.26 -20.37 9.20
N GLN A 107 -4.74 -21.40 8.56
CA GLN A 107 -3.30 -21.58 8.36
C GLN A 107 -2.69 -20.44 7.50
N ASP A 108 -3.41 -19.95 6.50
CA ASP A 108 -2.94 -18.83 5.69
C ASP A 108 -2.92 -17.54 6.51
N MET A 109 -3.95 -17.31 7.35
CA MET A 109 -3.99 -16.14 8.25
C MET A 109 -2.85 -16.18 9.29
N VAL A 110 -2.62 -17.33 9.93
CA VAL A 110 -1.52 -17.49 10.89
C VAL A 110 -0.17 -17.21 10.24
N ARG A 111 0.05 -17.72 9.03
CA ARG A 111 1.30 -17.47 8.28
C ARG A 111 1.46 -16.00 7.87
N ALA A 112 0.37 -15.38 7.42
CA ALA A 112 0.39 -13.96 7.06
C ALA A 112 0.75 -13.08 8.27
N VAL A 113 0.14 -13.31 9.43
CA VAL A 113 0.44 -12.57 10.67
C VAL A 113 1.87 -12.87 11.15
N THR A 114 2.33 -14.11 11.02
CA THR A 114 3.73 -14.48 11.32
C THR A 114 4.70 -13.70 10.43
N SER A 115 4.39 -13.57 9.13
CA SER A 115 5.21 -12.78 8.19
C SER A 115 5.19 -11.30 8.56
N LEU A 116 4.06 -10.75 8.99
CA LEU A 116 3.95 -9.38 9.51
C LEU A 116 4.83 -9.17 10.75
N GLY A 117 4.81 -10.12 11.70
CA GLY A 117 5.67 -10.05 12.89
C GLY A 117 7.16 -10.04 12.55
N LYS A 118 7.58 -10.88 11.59
CA LYS A 118 8.96 -10.90 11.08
C LYS A 118 9.32 -9.56 10.39
N LEU A 119 8.41 -9.04 9.57
CA LEU A 119 8.59 -7.73 8.93
C LEU A 119 8.78 -6.62 9.96
N HIS A 120 7.93 -6.55 10.99
CA HIS A 120 8.06 -5.55 12.05
C HIS A 120 9.40 -5.66 12.81
N CYS A 121 9.87 -6.87 13.07
CA CYS A 121 11.19 -7.07 13.69
C CYS A 121 12.33 -6.55 12.80
N ALA A 122 12.29 -6.83 11.49
CA ALA A 122 13.28 -6.34 10.54
C ALA A 122 13.22 -4.81 10.36
N LEU A 123 12.02 -4.24 10.29
CA LEU A 123 11.82 -2.78 10.17
C LEU A 123 12.33 -2.01 11.40
N LYS A 124 12.33 -2.60 12.59
CA LYS A 124 12.97 -1.99 13.77
C LYS A 124 14.47 -1.75 13.57
N ALA A 125 15.16 -2.66 12.88
CA ALA A 125 16.58 -2.48 12.54
C ALA A 125 16.78 -1.36 11.51
N CYS A 126 15.77 -1.08 10.67
CA CYS A 126 15.79 0.01 9.70
C CYS A 126 15.42 1.38 10.30
N ALA A 127 15.05 1.44 11.59
CA ALA A 127 14.54 2.66 12.24
C ALA A 127 15.59 3.75 12.46
N SER A 128 16.88 3.47 12.31
CA SER A 128 17.94 4.48 12.36
C SER A 128 17.92 5.32 11.07
N GLY A 129 17.78 6.65 11.22
CA GLY A 129 17.85 7.56 10.07
C GLY A 129 16.53 7.78 9.32
N ILE A 130 15.37 7.57 9.98
CA ILE A 130 14.07 7.85 9.38
C ILE A 130 13.96 9.35 9.06
N PRO A 131 13.75 9.70 7.78
CA PRO A 131 13.65 11.09 7.34
C PRO A 131 12.45 11.81 7.95
N ALA A 132 12.53 13.13 8.09
CA ALA A 132 11.46 13.95 8.64
C ALA A 132 10.13 13.81 7.86
N PHE A 133 10.20 13.65 6.53
CA PHE A 133 9.00 13.48 5.70
C PHE A 133 8.25 12.16 5.95
N MET A 134 8.90 11.14 6.53
CA MET A 134 8.25 9.90 6.95
C MET A 134 7.58 10.05 8.32
N LYS A 135 8.02 11.01 9.12
CA LYS A 135 7.50 11.27 10.47
C LYS A 135 6.25 12.16 10.47
N THR A 136 5.81 12.63 9.31
CA THR A 136 4.54 13.36 9.18
C THR A 136 3.39 12.40 9.39
N ASP A 137 2.73 12.57 10.51
CA ASP A 137 1.74 11.67 11.08
C ASP A 137 0.43 11.68 10.25
N ARG A 138 0.40 10.89 9.18
CA ARG A 138 -0.83 10.62 8.43
C ARG A 138 -1.65 9.46 9.01
N SER A 139 -1.08 8.73 9.95
CA SER A 139 -1.61 7.50 10.51
C SER A 139 -1.81 7.56 12.03
N ASP A 140 -1.94 8.76 12.60
CA ASP A 140 -2.35 8.90 13.98
C ASP A 140 -3.70 8.21 14.17
N PRO A 141 -3.77 7.08 14.91
CA PRO A 141 -5.00 6.32 15.10
C PRO A 141 -6.14 7.16 15.68
N GLU A 142 -5.82 8.11 16.57
CA GLU A 142 -6.79 8.99 17.18
C GLU A 142 -7.45 9.89 16.13
N ASN A 143 -6.66 10.58 15.32
CA ASN A 143 -7.17 11.43 14.24
C ASN A 143 -7.94 10.65 13.20
N VAL A 144 -7.51 9.43 12.89
CA VAL A 144 -8.21 8.53 11.95
C VAL A 144 -9.56 8.12 12.52
N CYS A 145 -9.63 7.65 13.76
CA CYS A 145 -10.88 7.26 14.41
C CYS A 145 -11.85 8.44 14.53
N ARG A 146 -11.38 9.60 14.97
CA ARG A 146 -12.22 10.82 15.07
C ARG A 146 -12.72 11.29 13.70
N ARG A 147 -11.92 11.14 12.64
CA ARG A 147 -12.35 11.45 11.29
C ARG A 147 -13.46 10.52 10.84
N HIS A 148 -13.28 9.20 10.97
CA HIS A 148 -14.30 8.22 10.56
C HIS A 148 -15.57 8.32 11.39
N TYR A 149 -15.47 8.60 12.69
CA TYR A 149 -16.64 8.93 13.51
C TYR A 149 -17.47 10.07 12.90
N ARG A 150 -16.82 11.19 12.55
CA ARG A 150 -17.49 12.34 11.93
C ARG A 150 -18.05 12.01 10.53
N GLU A 151 -17.35 11.18 9.76
CA GLU A 151 -17.83 10.72 8.46
C GLU A 151 -19.09 9.87 8.59
N LEU A 152 -19.15 8.93 9.54
CA LEU A 152 -20.34 8.13 9.81
C LEU A 152 -21.56 9.01 10.18
N VAL A 153 -21.36 10.05 11.00
CA VAL A 153 -22.41 11.01 11.32
C VAL A 153 -22.91 11.74 10.07
N LYS A 154 -22.00 12.21 9.20
CA LYS A 154 -22.35 12.88 7.96
C LYS A 154 -23.13 11.97 7.01
N VAL A 155 -22.69 10.71 6.85
CA VAL A 155 -23.36 9.71 6.00
C VAL A 155 -24.78 9.44 6.52
N LYS A 156 -24.95 9.25 7.83
CA LYS A 156 -26.29 9.08 8.44
C LYS A 156 -27.20 10.26 8.09
N ASN A 157 -26.74 11.49 8.31
CA ASN A 157 -27.53 12.68 8.05
C ASN A 157 -27.89 12.81 6.57
N TYR A 158 -26.97 12.50 5.67
CA TYR A 158 -27.22 12.46 4.24
C TYR A 158 -28.30 11.44 3.88
N VAL A 159 -28.20 10.20 4.40
CA VAL A 159 -29.15 9.13 4.12
C VAL A 159 -30.56 9.48 4.70
N LEU A 160 -30.61 10.10 5.90
CA LEU A 160 -31.88 10.54 6.50
C LEU A 160 -32.57 11.64 5.69
N ALA A 161 -31.82 12.52 5.05
CA ALA A 161 -32.38 13.63 4.25
C ALA A 161 -32.95 13.16 2.90
N ARG A 162 -32.67 11.94 2.45
CA ARG A 162 -33.18 11.42 1.18
C ARG A 162 -34.66 11.07 1.26
N ARG A 163 -35.41 11.44 0.22
CA ARG A 163 -36.85 11.10 0.08
C ARG A 163 -37.09 9.60 -0.09
N SER A 164 -36.21 8.93 -0.86
CA SER A 164 -36.27 7.48 -1.05
C SER A 164 -34.91 6.88 -0.72
N ARG A 165 -34.90 5.71 -0.11
CA ARG A 165 -33.71 4.99 0.32
C ARG A 165 -33.65 3.63 -0.37
N ASN A 166 -32.50 3.26 -0.91
CA ASN A 166 -32.25 1.91 -1.42
C ASN A 166 -32.07 0.90 -0.25
N GLU A 167 -31.90 -0.36 -0.57
CA GLU A 167 -31.75 -1.42 0.42
C GLU A 167 -30.49 -1.26 1.28
N PHE A 168 -29.36 -0.89 0.67
CA PHE A 168 -28.13 -0.61 1.39
C PHE A 168 -28.31 0.52 2.41
N GLU A 169 -28.94 1.63 2.02
CA GLU A 169 -29.17 2.77 2.90
C GLU A 169 -30.09 2.43 4.07
N ARG A 170 -31.12 1.61 3.84
CA ARG A 170 -31.98 1.10 4.92
C ARG A 170 -31.20 0.21 5.88
N ARG A 171 -30.39 -0.71 5.34
CA ARG A 171 -29.55 -1.59 6.15
C ARG A 171 -28.51 -0.83 6.95
N PHE A 172 -27.88 0.19 6.34
CA PHE A 172 -26.95 1.08 7.02
C PHE A 172 -27.62 1.75 8.24
N LEU A 173 -28.82 2.31 8.09
CA LEU A 173 -29.52 2.95 9.21
C LEU A 173 -29.88 1.96 10.33
N THR A 174 -30.24 0.73 9.97
CA THR A 174 -30.55 -0.33 10.97
C THR A 174 -29.31 -0.67 11.80
N LEU A 175 -28.13 -0.74 11.18
CA LEU A 175 -26.89 -1.11 11.84
C LEU A 175 -26.16 0.09 12.47
N TYR A 176 -26.56 1.32 12.12
CA TYR A 176 -25.84 2.52 12.49
C TYR A 176 -25.59 2.65 13.99
N ALA A 177 -26.61 2.39 14.81
CA ALA A 177 -26.50 2.54 16.26
C ALA A 177 -25.43 1.61 16.86
N HIS A 178 -25.36 0.38 16.36
CA HIS A 178 -24.37 -0.62 16.78
C HIS A 178 -22.94 -0.17 16.44
N TYR A 179 -22.67 0.11 15.17
CA TYR A 179 -21.32 0.54 14.76
C TYR A 179 -20.93 1.90 15.34
N MET A 180 -21.91 2.76 15.60
CA MET A 180 -21.64 4.05 16.23
C MET A 180 -21.28 3.92 17.71
N ALA A 181 -21.85 2.94 18.40
CA ALA A 181 -21.45 2.61 19.78
C ALA A 181 -19.98 2.13 19.81
N ASP A 182 -19.61 1.23 18.89
CA ASP A 182 -18.22 0.75 18.77
C ASP A 182 -17.25 1.89 18.44
N ALA A 183 -17.63 2.78 17.51
CA ALA A 183 -16.82 3.94 17.15
C ALA A 183 -16.66 4.94 18.31
N THR A 184 -17.70 5.12 19.13
CA THR A 184 -17.66 5.96 20.33
C THR A 184 -16.74 5.36 21.37
N GLU A 185 -16.85 4.06 21.61
CA GLU A 185 -15.98 3.34 22.55
C GLU A 185 -14.51 3.37 22.09
N ALA A 186 -14.24 3.19 20.80
CA ALA A 186 -12.89 3.32 20.26
C ALA A 186 -12.28 4.71 20.52
N VAL A 187 -13.06 5.78 20.32
CA VAL A 187 -12.60 7.15 20.63
C VAL A 187 -12.36 7.31 22.12
N ARG A 188 -13.26 6.78 22.99
CA ARG A 188 -13.11 6.86 24.46
C ARG A 188 -11.82 6.16 24.92
N ILE A 189 -11.54 4.95 24.41
CA ILE A 189 -10.31 4.21 24.74
C ILE A 189 -9.06 5.02 24.34
N LEU A 190 -9.08 5.63 23.15
CA LEU A 190 -7.96 6.45 22.68
C LEU A 190 -7.76 7.73 23.52
N ASP A 191 -8.83 8.27 24.13
CA ASP A 191 -8.77 9.46 24.98
C ASP A 191 -8.30 9.16 26.41
N GLU A 192 -8.69 7.99 26.94
CA GLU A 192 -8.43 7.62 28.34
C GLU A 192 -7.11 6.86 28.53
N GLU A 193 -6.72 6.10 27.54
CA GLU A 193 -5.47 5.32 27.55
C GLU A 193 -4.33 6.19 27.00
N ASP A 194 -3.28 6.36 27.80
CA ASP A 194 -2.02 6.97 27.36
C ASP A 194 -1.29 5.99 26.40
N LEU A 195 -1.95 5.72 25.27
CA LEU A 195 -1.43 4.85 24.24
C LEU A 195 -0.29 5.59 23.52
N HIS A 196 0.90 5.52 24.10
CA HIS A 196 2.13 5.86 23.39
C HIS A 196 2.63 4.59 22.66
N PRO A 197 2.05 4.24 21.49
CA PRO A 197 2.52 3.08 20.75
C PRO A 197 3.98 3.31 20.38
N ALA A 198 4.79 2.27 20.52
CA ALA A 198 6.16 2.31 20.04
C ALA A 198 6.13 2.68 18.55
N LYS A 199 6.61 3.86 18.21
CA LYS A 199 6.67 4.33 16.82
C LYS A 199 7.71 3.52 16.04
N GLY A 200 7.37 3.18 14.83
CA GLY A 200 8.24 2.43 13.93
C GLY A 200 7.69 2.39 12.52
N LEU A 201 8.52 1.97 11.58
CA LEU A 201 8.07 1.74 10.22
C LEU A 201 7.05 0.59 10.21
N CYS A 202 5.96 0.79 9.50
CA CYS A 202 4.95 -0.23 9.25
C CYS A 202 4.55 -0.24 7.78
N HIS A 203 3.99 -1.35 7.32
CA HIS A 203 3.57 -1.53 5.93
C HIS A 203 2.53 -0.50 5.47
N GLY A 204 1.63 -0.11 6.37
CA GLY A 204 0.62 0.92 6.12
C GLY A 204 -0.62 0.46 5.33
N ASP A 205 -0.60 -0.75 4.74
CA ASP A 205 -1.72 -1.32 3.99
C ASP A 205 -1.72 -2.86 4.04
N PHE A 206 -1.60 -3.42 5.25
CA PHE A 206 -1.58 -4.86 5.43
C PHE A 206 -2.99 -5.45 5.31
N ASN A 207 -3.24 -6.17 4.22
CA ASN A 207 -4.49 -6.87 3.94
C ASN A 207 -4.22 -8.13 3.10
N GLN A 208 -5.24 -8.98 2.89
CA GLN A 208 -5.08 -10.27 2.20
C GLN A 208 -4.59 -10.15 0.74
N HIS A 209 -4.85 -9.03 0.07
CA HIS A 209 -4.43 -8.79 -1.31
C HIS A 209 -2.94 -8.45 -1.41
N ASN A 210 -2.38 -7.92 -0.31
CA ASN A 210 -0.98 -7.51 -0.22
C ASN A 210 -0.11 -8.59 0.46
N VAL A 211 -0.63 -9.79 0.63
CA VAL A 211 0.11 -10.97 1.12
C VAL A 211 -0.03 -12.10 0.11
N LEU A 212 1.06 -12.43 -0.56
CA LEU A 212 1.08 -13.44 -1.60
C LEU A 212 1.72 -14.73 -1.09
N LYS A 213 1.07 -15.84 -1.39
CA LYS A 213 1.60 -17.18 -1.20
C LYS A 213 2.42 -17.55 -2.43
N THR A 214 3.73 -17.52 -2.28
CA THR A 214 4.71 -17.87 -3.31
C THR A 214 5.22 -19.30 -3.10
N THR A 215 6.11 -19.76 -3.99
CA THR A 215 6.83 -21.03 -3.83
C THR A 215 7.75 -21.05 -2.61
N GLU A 216 8.24 -19.87 -2.18
CA GLU A 216 9.19 -19.72 -1.07
C GLU A 216 8.49 -19.42 0.27
N GLY A 217 7.18 -19.20 0.25
CA GLY A 217 6.40 -18.89 1.45
C GLY A 217 5.45 -17.71 1.26
N PHE A 218 5.17 -17.02 2.35
CA PHE A 218 4.31 -15.84 2.33
C PHE A 218 5.16 -14.57 2.20
N MET A 219 4.91 -13.79 1.16
CA MET A 219 5.58 -12.52 0.87
C MET A 219 4.59 -11.36 0.98
N ILE A 220 4.98 -10.31 1.67
CA ILE A 220 4.23 -9.06 1.75
C ILE A 220 4.68 -8.19 0.58
N VAL A 221 3.72 -7.55 -0.11
CA VAL A 221 3.94 -6.71 -1.31
C VAL A 221 3.19 -5.40 -1.19
N HIS A 222 3.45 -4.44 -2.09
CA HIS A 222 2.78 -3.14 -2.13
C HIS A 222 3.11 -2.22 -0.95
N TYR A 223 4.39 -1.90 -0.81
CA TYR A 223 4.92 -1.04 0.26
C TYR A 223 4.73 0.48 0.03
N GLU A 224 3.93 0.89 -0.96
CA GLU A 224 3.68 2.30 -1.31
C GLU A 224 3.18 3.14 -0.15
N ASN A 225 2.40 2.53 0.75
CA ASN A 225 1.77 3.17 1.90
C ASN A 225 2.58 3.05 3.20
N MET A 226 3.83 2.52 3.13
CA MET A 226 4.68 2.42 4.31
C MET A 226 4.72 3.75 5.06
N SER A 227 4.54 3.72 6.37
CA SER A 227 4.48 4.88 7.26
C SER A 227 5.26 4.65 8.56
N TYR A 228 5.48 5.73 9.30
CA TYR A 228 6.19 5.71 10.59
C TYR A 228 5.26 6.14 11.72
#